data_a743137a131fe68349104e59b44d432b
#
_entry.id   a743137a131fe68349104e59b44d432b
#
_cell.length_a   1.000
_cell.length_b   1.000
_cell.length_c   1.000
_cell.angle_alpha   90.00
_cell.angle_beta   90.00
_cell.angle_gamma   90.00
#
_symmetry.space_group_name_H-M   'P 1'
#
loop_
_entity.id
_entity.type
_entity.pdbx_description
1 polymer ?
#
loop_
_entity_poly.entity_id
_entity_poly.type
_entity_poly.pdbx_seq_one_letter_code
_entity_poly.pdbx_strand_id
1 'polypeptide(L)'
;LQIHVNSPQELVMPEGNREFVTWLDNIASIVSRVSVPVIIKEVGFGMSKELMHDLQQIGVKYVDVSGKGGTNFVDIENERRANKDMDYLSSWGQSTVESLLETTAYQSEISVFASGGLRTPLDAIKSLALG
;
A
#
# COMPACT_ATOMS: atom_id res chain seq x y z
N LEU A 1 -14.99 -3.00 -0.12
CA LEU A 1 -14.50 -1.67 -0.54
C LEU A 1 -12.97 -1.66 -0.47
N GLN A 2 -12.29 -1.11 -1.49
CA GLN A 2 -10.84 -0.92 -1.48
C GLN A 2 -10.50 0.57 -1.45
N ILE A 3 -9.53 0.93 -0.61
CA ILE A 3 -9.00 2.29 -0.49
C ILE A 3 -7.48 2.21 -0.65
N HIS A 4 -6.91 2.89 -1.65
CA HIS A 4 -5.46 2.96 -1.78
C HIS A 4 -4.87 4.13 -0.99
N VAL A 5 -3.64 3.97 -0.51
CA VAL A 5 -2.96 4.93 0.37
C VAL A 5 -1.54 5.24 -0.13
N ASN A 6 -1.40 5.52 -1.42
CA ASN A 6 -0.09 5.77 -2.01
C ASN A 6 0.18 7.26 -2.22
N SER A 7 0.89 7.90 -1.30
CA SER A 7 1.29 9.30 -1.43
C SER A 7 2.32 9.56 -2.53
N PRO A 8 3.33 8.72 -2.79
CA PRO A 8 4.26 8.93 -3.90
C PRO A 8 3.57 9.00 -5.26
N GLN A 9 2.64 8.10 -5.55
CA GLN A 9 1.88 8.16 -6.80
C GLN A 9 1.10 9.47 -6.91
N GLU A 10 0.37 9.86 -5.86
CA GLU A 10 -0.39 11.10 -5.83
C GLU A 10 0.51 12.34 -6.04
N LEU A 11 1.71 12.33 -5.48
CA LEU A 11 2.68 13.42 -5.67
C LEU A 11 3.17 13.52 -7.12
N VAL A 12 3.35 12.39 -7.80
CA VAL A 12 3.83 12.35 -9.18
C VAL A 12 2.72 12.63 -10.17
N MET A 13 1.48 12.19 -9.91
CA MET A 13 0.32 12.47 -10.77
C MET A 13 0.13 13.98 -10.96
N PRO A 14 0.01 14.50 -12.20
CA PRO A 14 -0.24 15.91 -12.44
C PRO A 14 -1.50 16.43 -11.70
N GLU A 15 -2.56 15.60 -11.68
CA GLU A 15 -3.85 15.85 -11.03
C GLU A 15 -3.98 15.27 -9.61
N GLY A 16 -2.92 14.68 -9.07
CA GLY A 16 -2.96 13.96 -7.80
C GLY A 16 -3.19 14.84 -6.58
N ASN A 17 -3.67 14.23 -5.52
CA ASN A 17 -3.93 14.90 -4.25
C ASN A 17 -2.61 15.30 -3.55
N ARG A 18 -2.65 16.40 -2.79
CA ARG A 18 -1.52 16.90 -1.98
C ARG A 18 -1.88 16.98 -0.49
N GLU A 19 -3.13 16.66 -0.13
CA GLU A 19 -3.65 16.72 1.23
C GLU A 19 -3.71 15.31 1.83
N PHE A 20 -2.66 14.91 2.56
CA PHE A 20 -2.54 13.58 3.14
C PHE A 20 -2.88 13.54 4.65
N VAL A 21 -2.89 14.68 5.32
CA VAL A 21 -3.03 14.79 6.78
C VAL A 21 -4.33 14.15 7.30
N THR A 22 -5.41 14.23 6.53
CA THR A 22 -6.73 13.73 6.93
C THR A 22 -6.99 12.27 6.50
N TRP A 23 -6.04 11.59 5.89
CA TRP A 23 -6.28 10.25 5.33
C TRP A 23 -6.70 9.23 6.39
N LEU A 24 -5.99 9.17 7.52
CA LEU A 24 -6.32 8.23 8.61
C LEU A 24 -7.70 8.51 9.21
N ASP A 25 -8.05 9.77 9.44
CA ASP A 25 -9.36 10.16 9.95
C ASP A 25 -10.49 9.77 8.99
N ASN A 26 -10.26 9.99 7.69
CA ASN A 26 -11.21 9.62 6.64
C ASN A 26 -11.38 8.10 6.56
N ILE A 27 -10.29 7.33 6.63
CA ILE A 27 -10.33 5.87 6.67
C ILE A 27 -11.09 5.40 7.91
N ALA A 28 -10.80 5.92 9.09
CA ALA A 28 -11.50 5.59 10.34
C ALA A 28 -13.01 5.84 10.22
N SER A 29 -13.38 7.01 9.66
CA SER A 29 -14.79 7.34 9.40
C SER A 29 -15.46 6.35 8.43
N ILE A 30 -14.78 5.94 7.37
CA ILE A 30 -15.32 4.97 6.41
C ILE A 30 -15.47 3.60 7.08
N VAL A 31 -14.41 3.10 7.73
CA VAL A 31 -14.40 1.78 8.41
C VAL A 31 -15.53 1.66 9.42
N SER A 32 -15.80 2.74 10.19
CA SER A 32 -16.86 2.74 11.21
C SER A 32 -18.29 2.81 10.66
N ARG A 33 -18.49 3.26 9.41
CA ARG A 33 -19.81 3.57 8.84
C ARG A 33 -20.31 2.58 7.79
N VAL A 34 -19.40 1.88 7.12
CA VAL A 34 -19.80 0.93 6.08
C VAL A 34 -20.01 -0.47 6.65
N SER A 35 -20.98 -1.21 6.09
CA SER A 35 -21.29 -2.58 6.50
C SER A 35 -20.52 -3.65 5.71
N VAL A 36 -19.68 -3.24 4.76
CA VAL A 36 -18.88 -4.14 3.93
C VAL A 36 -17.42 -4.14 4.38
N PRO A 37 -16.65 -5.22 4.17
CA PRO A 37 -15.23 -5.21 4.46
C PRO A 37 -14.50 -4.09 3.73
N VAL A 38 -13.60 -3.40 4.43
CA VAL A 38 -12.73 -2.35 3.86
C VAL A 38 -11.31 -2.89 3.82
N ILE A 39 -10.71 -2.90 2.65
CA ILE A 39 -9.31 -3.27 2.43
C ILE A 39 -8.52 -2.00 2.16
N ILE A 40 -7.55 -1.72 3.01
CA ILE A 40 -6.57 -0.65 2.76
C ILE A 40 -5.42 -1.25 1.96
N LYS A 41 -5.10 -0.64 0.83
CA LYS A 41 -4.11 -1.20 -0.08
C LYS A 41 -3.08 -0.18 -0.53
N GLU A 42 -1.87 -0.65 -0.68
CA GLU A 42 -0.83 -0.01 -1.46
C GLU A 42 -1.01 -0.32 -2.97
N VAL A 43 -0.18 0.26 -3.81
CA VAL A 43 -0.25 0.10 -5.27
C VAL A 43 1.11 -0.19 -5.91
N GLY A 44 2.09 -0.64 -5.11
CA GLY A 44 3.40 -1.03 -5.62
C GLY A 44 4.60 -0.48 -4.83
N PHE A 45 4.38 0.06 -3.63
CA PHE A 45 5.44 0.65 -2.80
C PHE A 45 5.53 0.06 -1.39
N GLY A 46 4.67 -0.92 -1.08
CA GLY A 46 4.67 -1.62 0.20
C GLY A 46 4.10 -0.80 1.35
N MET A 47 3.90 -1.46 2.49
CA MET A 47 3.42 -0.84 3.73
C MET A 47 4.47 -0.94 4.82
N SER A 48 4.74 0.16 5.51
CA SER A 48 5.65 0.18 6.65
C SER A 48 4.96 -0.29 7.93
N LYS A 49 5.77 -0.65 8.92
CA LYS A 49 5.30 -1.04 10.25
C LYS A 49 4.50 0.09 10.93
N GLU A 50 4.92 1.34 10.74
CA GLU A 50 4.23 2.51 11.29
C GLU A 50 2.83 2.65 10.71
N LEU A 51 2.69 2.53 9.39
CA LEU A 51 1.36 2.57 8.75
C LEU A 51 0.49 1.42 9.24
N MET A 52 1.04 0.20 9.38
CA MET A 52 0.30 -0.94 9.93
C MET A 52 -0.20 -0.67 11.36
N HIS A 53 0.63 -0.05 12.21
CA HIS A 53 0.23 0.35 13.55
C HIS A 53 -0.94 1.33 13.51
N ASP A 54 -0.84 2.38 12.72
CA ASP A 54 -1.89 3.40 12.61
C ASP A 54 -3.20 2.82 12.08
N LEU A 55 -3.13 1.95 11.07
CA LEU A 55 -4.31 1.26 10.53
C LEU A 55 -4.97 0.35 11.57
N GLN A 56 -4.18 -0.35 12.40
CA GLN A 56 -4.69 -1.17 13.51
C GLN A 56 -5.45 -0.30 14.53
N GLN A 57 -4.89 0.85 14.93
CA GLN A 57 -5.50 1.75 15.92
C GLN A 57 -6.87 2.28 15.47
N ILE A 58 -7.07 2.47 14.18
CA ILE A 58 -8.36 2.94 13.62
C ILE A 58 -9.31 1.79 13.24
N GLY A 59 -8.98 0.54 13.59
CA GLY A 59 -9.88 -0.61 13.44
C GLY A 59 -9.90 -1.27 12.07
N VAL A 60 -8.91 -1.01 11.22
CA VAL A 60 -8.75 -1.70 9.93
C VAL A 60 -8.51 -3.20 10.17
N LYS A 61 -9.18 -4.06 9.40
CA LYS A 61 -9.09 -5.52 9.51
C LYS A 61 -8.46 -6.19 8.29
N TYR A 62 -8.33 -5.49 7.18
CA TYR A 62 -7.81 -6.05 5.92
C TYR A 62 -6.87 -5.06 5.26
N VAL A 63 -5.67 -5.52 4.93
CA VAL A 63 -4.69 -4.75 4.17
C VAL A 63 -4.13 -5.55 3.00
N ASP A 64 -3.74 -4.87 1.93
CA ASP A 64 -2.95 -5.43 0.83
C ASP A 64 -1.64 -4.65 0.75
N VAL A 65 -0.53 -5.30 1.05
CA VAL A 65 0.77 -4.63 1.13
C VAL A 65 1.28 -4.12 -0.21
N SER A 66 0.90 -4.74 -1.30
CA SER A 66 1.24 -4.34 -2.68
C SER A 66 2.63 -3.72 -2.82
N GLY A 67 3.67 -4.53 -2.52
CA GLY A 67 5.06 -4.05 -2.49
C GLY A 67 5.69 -3.92 -3.88
N LYS A 68 6.93 -3.41 -3.91
CA LYS A 68 7.74 -3.31 -5.12
C LYS A 68 8.02 -4.69 -5.72
N GLY A 69 8.04 -4.75 -7.04
CA GLY A 69 8.31 -5.97 -7.81
C GLY A 69 7.36 -6.17 -8.98
N GLY A 70 6.26 -5.42 -9.03
CA GLY A 70 5.31 -5.35 -10.14
C GLY A 70 5.42 -4.04 -10.91
N THR A 71 4.28 -3.48 -11.28
CA THR A 71 4.16 -2.19 -11.96
C THR A 71 4.63 -1.05 -11.05
N ASN A 72 5.45 -0.16 -11.58
CA ASN A 72 5.86 1.06 -10.90
C ASN A 72 4.98 2.23 -11.35
N PHE A 73 4.02 2.63 -10.52
CA PHE A 73 3.10 3.72 -10.87
C PHE A 73 3.78 5.09 -10.86
N VAL A 74 4.88 5.29 -10.12
CA VAL A 74 5.66 6.53 -10.21
C VAL A 74 6.23 6.70 -11.61
N ASP A 75 6.80 5.64 -12.20
CA ASP A 75 7.34 5.72 -13.56
C ASP A 75 6.24 6.04 -14.58
N ILE A 76 5.06 5.39 -14.45
CA ILE A 76 3.92 5.64 -15.34
C ILE A 76 3.45 7.09 -15.22
N GLU A 77 3.26 7.59 -14.00
CA GLU A 77 2.77 8.94 -13.78
C GLU A 77 3.81 10.00 -14.17
N ASN A 78 5.10 9.71 -13.96
CA ASN A 78 6.18 10.60 -14.39
C ASN A 78 6.23 10.74 -15.92
N GLU A 79 5.93 9.67 -16.67
CA GLU A 79 5.81 9.74 -18.14
C GLU A 79 4.67 10.66 -18.62
N ARG A 80 3.64 10.87 -17.82
CA ARG A 80 2.53 11.79 -18.10
C ARG A 80 2.89 13.26 -17.84
N ARG A 81 3.98 13.52 -17.11
CA ARG A 81 4.45 14.87 -16.80
C ARG A 81 5.23 15.47 -17.97
N ALA A 82 5.03 16.75 -18.23
CA ALA A 82 5.73 17.45 -19.33
C ALA A 82 7.25 17.44 -19.13
N ASN A 83 7.72 17.59 -17.88
CA ASN A 83 9.15 17.68 -17.55
C ASN A 83 9.76 16.36 -17.10
N LYS A 84 8.95 15.34 -16.79
CA LYS A 84 9.41 14.03 -16.26
C LYS A 84 10.41 14.18 -15.10
N ASP A 85 10.14 15.09 -14.18
CA ASP A 85 11.05 15.62 -13.18
C ASP A 85 10.99 14.88 -11.82
N MET A 86 10.24 13.76 -11.73
CA MET A 86 10.00 13.00 -10.51
C MET A 86 10.60 11.58 -10.53
N ASP A 87 11.56 11.31 -11.39
CA ASP A 87 12.21 10.00 -11.53
C ASP A 87 12.95 9.54 -10.26
N TYR A 88 13.39 10.48 -9.42
CA TYR A 88 14.02 10.19 -8.13
C TYR A 88 13.11 9.42 -7.16
N LEU A 89 11.79 9.44 -7.35
CA LEU A 89 10.83 8.66 -6.56
C LEU A 89 10.64 7.22 -7.10
N SER A 90 11.17 6.88 -8.26
CA SER A 90 11.03 5.56 -8.87
C SER A 90 11.54 4.42 -7.98
N SER A 91 12.58 4.67 -7.20
CA SER A 91 13.15 3.68 -6.27
C SER A 91 12.49 3.65 -4.89
N TRP A 92 11.52 4.51 -4.62
CA TRP A 92 10.86 4.61 -3.33
C TRP A 92 10.14 3.31 -2.92
N GLY A 93 9.94 3.15 -1.60
CA GLY A 93 9.10 2.09 -1.03
C GLY A 93 9.83 0.77 -0.76
N GLN A 94 9.07 -0.18 -0.25
CA GLN A 94 9.51 -1.50 0.21
C GLN A 94 9.08 -2.59 -0.79
N SER A 95 9.83 -3.68 -0.84
CA SER A 95 9.38 -4.89 -1.55
C SER A 95 8.21 -5.55 -0.80
N THR A 96 7.51 -6.45 -1.51
CA THR A 96 6.47 -7.28 -0.90
C THR A 96 7.02 -8.10 0.28
N VAL A 97 8.25 -8.60 0.17
CA VAL A 97 8.91 -9.37 1.23
C VAL A 97 9.17 -8.53 2.48
N GLU A 98 9.74 -7.34 2.32
CA GLU A 98 9.98 -6.41 3.43
C GLU A 98 8.67 -6.05 4.14
N SER A 99 7.64 -5.68 3.38
CA SER A 99 6.33 -5.35 3.95
C SER A 99 5.70 -6.53 4.69
N LEU A 100 5.76 -7.76 4.14
CA LEU A 100 5.23 -8.95 4.83
C LEU A 100 5.95 -9.21 6.15
N LEU A 101 7.28 -9.07 6.20
CA LEU A 101 8.04 -9.21 7.44
C LEU A 101 7.62 -8.15 8.48
N GLU A 102 7.38 -6.93 8.08
CA GLU A 102 6.93 -5.85 8.97
C GLU A 102 5.49 -6.04 9.47
N THR A 103 4.64 -6.70 8.67
CA THR A 103 3.24 -6.96 9.05
C THR A 103 3.07 -8.13 10.02
N THR A 104 4.08 -8.97 10.24
CA THR A 104 4.00 -10.20 11.05
C THR A 104 3.43 -9.95 12.44
N ALA A 105 3.77 -8.84 13.10
CA ALA A 105 3.29 -8.52 14.44
C ALA A 105 1.78 -8.19 14.50
N TYR A 106 1.13 -7.95 13.38
CA TYR A 106 -0.27 -7.51 13.29
C TYR A 106 -1.23 -8.59 12.78
N GLN A 107 -0.73 -9.74 12.35
CA GLN A 107 -1.53 -10.79 11.69
C GLN A 107 -2.58 -11.46 12.59
N SER A 108 -2.46 -11.32 13.91
CA SER A 108 -3.52 -11.78 14.83
C SER A 108 -4.78 -10.92 14.78
N GLU A 109 -4.70 -9.69 14.26
CA GLU A 109 -5.79 -8.72 14.25
C GLU A 109 -6.14 -8.19 12.86
N ILE A 110 -5.18 -8.21 11.93
CA ILE A 110 -5.31 -7.74 10.55
C ILE A 110 -5.01 -8.89 9.58
N SER A 111 -5.94 -9.19 8.69
CA SER A 111 -5.71 -10.10 7.57
C SER A 111 -4.89 -9.39 6.49
N VAL A 112 -3.73 -9.94 6.16
CA VAL A 112 -2.79 -9.36 5.20
C VAL A 112 -2.89 -10.08 3.86
N PHE A 113 -3.09 -9.33 2.79
CA PHE A 113 -2.98 -9.80 1.41
C PHE A 113 -1.60 -9.45 0.87
N ALA A 114 -0.97 -10.40 0.19
CA ALA A 114 0.30 -10.20 -0.49
C ALA A 114 0.06 -9.98 -1.98
N SER A 115 0.44 -8.81 -2.47
CA SER A 115 0.51 -8.52 -3.89
C SER A 115 1.76 -7.69 -4.21
N GLY A 116 2.06 -7.49 -5.50
CA GLY A 116 3.26 -6.81 -5.96
C GLY A 116 4.40 -7.79 -6.30
N GLY A 117 4.54 -8.07 -7.59
CA GLY A 117 5.64 -8.87 -8.14
C GLY A 117 5.52 -10.38 -7.98
N LEU A 118 4.42 -10.94 -7.48
CA LEU A 118 4.17 -12.37 -7.43
C LEU A 118 3.86 -12.89 -8.86
N ARG A 119 4.74 -13.73 -9.41
CA ARG A 119 4.65 -14.20 -10.80
C ARG A 119 4.56 -15.71 -10.94
N THR A 120 4.96 -16.44 -9.91
CA THR A 120 5.03 -17.90 -9.93
C THR A 120 4.33 -18.50 -8.72
N PRO A 121 3.91 -19.78 -8.77
CA PRO A 121 3.41 -20.48 -7.59
C PRO A 121 4.40 -20.49 -6.42
N LEU A 122 5.70 -20.50 -6.72
CA LEU A 122 6.74 -20.45 -5.68
C LEU A 122 6.75 -19.11 -4.94
N ASP A 123 6.49 -17.99 -5.63
CA ASP A 123 6.37 -16.68 -4.99
C ASP A 123 5.18 -16.65 -4.03
N ALA A 124 4.05 -17.26 -4.42
CA ALA A 124 2.90 -17.38 -3.54
C ALA A 124 3.21 -18.22 -2.28
N ILE A 125 3.88 -19.37 -2.45
CA ILE A 125 4.31 -20.21 -1.31
C ILE A 125 5.26 -19.44 -0.38
N LYS A 126 6.23 -18.71 -0.93
CA LYS A 126 7.15 -17.88 -0.14
C LYS A 126 6.41 -16.78 0.63
N SER A 127 5.46 -16.12 -0.02
CA SER A 127 4.65 -15.07 0.65
C SER A 127 3.82 -15.65 1.79
N LEU A 128 3.19 -16.81 1.60
CA LEU A 128 2.46 -17.51 2.67
C LEU A 128 3.37 -17.98 3.82
N ALA A 129 4.64 -18.29 3.54
CA ALA A 129 5.61 -18.69 4.56
C ALA A 129 6.14 -17.49 5.39
N LEU A 130 5.98 -16.29 4.89
CA LEU A 130 6.34 -15.06 5.61
C LEU A 130 5.20 -14.54 6.51
N GLY A 131 4.02 -15.12 6.35
CA GLY A 131 2.86 -14.80 7.15
C GLY A 131 1.58 -14.79 6.34
#